data_b0e129b1a89ab9bfab74ddad2b32f87a
#
_entry.id   b0e129b1a89ab9bfab74ddad2b32f87a
#
_cell.length_a   1.000
_cell.length_b   1.000
_cell.length_c   1.000
_cell.angle_alpha   90.00
_cell.angle_beta   90.00
_cell.angle_gamma   90.00
#
_symmetry.space_group_name_H-M   'P 1'
#
loop_
_entity.id
_entity.type
_entity.pdbx_description
1 polymer ?
#
loop_
_entity_poly.entity_id
_entity_poly.type
_entity_poly.pdbx_seq_one_letter_code
_entity_poly.pdbx_strand_id
1 'polypeptide(L)'
;IIMLTALGEIEDKVEGLKHGADDYLVKPFDFRELNARVAACLRRLDLIQLPTQDEILRVADLEVNVTTKQILRAGTPVELTAREFALLEYLIRNQGRVVSKLDLAERVWSHNFDTGTNVVEVYINYLRKKIDRDFETKLIHTRPGLG
;
A
#
# COMPACT_ATOMS: atom_id res chain seq x y z
N ILE A 1 -21.55 1.01 -1.43
CA ILE A 1 -22.81 0.61 -2.09
C ILE A 1 -22.56 -0.68 -2.87
N ILE A 2 -23.29 -1.75 -2.57
CA ILE A 2 -23.26 -2.98 -3.36
C ILE A 2 -24.50 -2.98 -4.27
N MET A 3 -24.28 -3.13 -5.57
CA MET A 3 -25.34 -3.16 -6.56
C MET A 3 -25.80 -4.60 -6.81
N LEU A 4 -27.10 -4.87 -6.65
CA LEU A 4 -27.72 -6.16 -6.98
C LEU A 4 -28.36 -6.03 -8.37
N THR A 5 -27.82 -6.70 -9.36
CA THR A 5 -28.27 -6.58 -10.76
C THR A 5 -28.76 -7.91 -11.34
N ALA A 6 -29.76 -7.84 -12.21
CA ALA A 6 -30.17 -8.96 -13.05
C ALA A 6 -29.38 -8.98 -14.38
N LEU A 7 -28.68 -7.88 -14.70
CA LEU A 7 -27.90 -7.73 -15.91
C LEU A 7 -26.51 -8.33 -15.71
N GLY A 8 -26.17 -9.30 -16.54
CA GLY A 8 -24.90 -10.05 -16.42
C GLY A 8 -23.81 -9.59 -17.38
N GLU A 9 -24.07 -8.59 -18.22
CA GLU A 9 -23.12 -8.13 -19.21
C GLU A 9 -22.00 -7.29 -18.63
N ILE A 10 -20.81 -7.37 -19.21
CA ILE A 10 -19.61 -6.71 -18.70
C ILE A 10 -19.76 -5.18 -18.73
N GLU A 11 -20.43 -4.66 -19.74
CA GLU A 11 -20.65 -3.23 -19.95
C GLU A 11 -21.52 -2.62 -18.84
N ASP A 12 -22.60 -3.29 -18.45
CA ASP A 12 -23.47 -2.85 -17.35
C ASP A 12 -22.75 -2.82 -16.01
N LYS A 13 -21.84 -3.77 -15.77
CA LYS A 13 -21.01 -3.85 -14.55
C LYS A 13 -20.02 -2.70 -14.46
N VAL A 14 -19.37 -2.39 -15.59
CA VAL A 14 -18.40 -1.28 -15.68
C VAL A 14 -19.11 0.06 -15.50
N GLU A 15 -20.30 0.22 -16.06
CA GLU A 15 -21.08 1.44 -15.93
C GLU A 15 -21.55 1.65 -14.48
N GLY A 16 -22.02 0.61 -13.81
CA GLY A 16 -22.41 0.66 -12.40
C GLY A 16 -21.26 1.05 -11.47
N LEU A 17 -20.07 0.52 -11.71
CA LEU A 17 -18.86 0.89 -10.94
C LEU A 17 -18.44 2.34 -11.19
N LYS A 18 -18.57 2.85 -12.42
CA LYS A 18 -18.30 4.27 -12.74
C LYS A 18 -19.24 5.23 -12.02
N HIS A 19 -20.48 4.80 -11.71
CA HIS A 19 -21.46 5.60 -10.99
C HIS A 19 -21.34 5.52 -9.46
N GLY A 20 -20.25 4.95 -8.94
CA GLY A 20 -19.91 4.98 -7.52
C GLY A 20 -20.37 3.76 -6.71
N ALA A 21 -20.67 2.64 -7.36
CA ALA A 21 -20.85 1.38 -6.66
C ALA A 21 -19.48 0.81 -6.23
N ASP A 22 -19.38 0.34 -4.99
CA ASP A 22 -18.17 -0.30 -4.45
C ASP A 22 -18.00 -1.74 -4.94
N ASP A 23 -19.12 -2.41 -5.25
CA ASP A 23 -19.14 -3.78 -5.76
C ASP A 23 -20.50 -4.08 -6.42
N TYR A 24 -20.59 -5.18 -7.14
CA TYR A 24 -21.84 -5.65 -7.74
C TYR A 24 -22.03 -7.15 -7.52
N LEU A 25 -23.29 -7.60 -7.53
CA LEU A 25 -23.66 -9.00 -7.39
C LEU A 25 -24.82 -9.32 -8.35
N VAL A 26 -24.64 -10.33 -9.19
CA VAL A 26 -25.61 -10.72 -10.21
C VAL A 26 -26.64 -11.69 -9.62
N LYS A 27 -27.92 -11.47 -9.91
CA LYS A 27 -29.01 -12.39 -9.56
C LYS A 27 -29.11 -13.55 -10.57
N PRO A 28 -29.35 -14.80 -10.11
CA PRO A 28 -29.51 -15.25 -8.72
C PRO A 28 -28.17 -15.39 -8.02
N PHE A 29 -28.08 -15.06 -6.73
CA PHE A 29 -26.85 -15.14 -5.93
C PHE A 29 -27.04 -15.97 -4.64
N ASP A 30 -25.96 -16.53 -4.12
CA ASP A 30 -25.95 -17.19 -2.83
C ASP A 30 -25.80 -16.13 -1.69
N PHE A 31 -26.57 -16.30 -0.64
CA PHE A 31 -26.54 -15.39 0.50
C PHE A 31 -25.15 -15.33 1.18
N ARG A 32 -24.39 -16.42 1.09
CA ARG A 32 -23.01 -16.47 1.60
C ARG A 32 -22.08 -15.57 0.78
N GLU A 33 -22.29 -15.48 -0.53
CA GLU A 33 -21.54 -14.57 -1.39
C GLU A 33 -21.87 -13.11 -1.06
N LEU A 34 -23.13 -12.77 -0.89
CA LEU A 34 -23.55 -11.44 -0.47
C LEU A 34 -22.91 -11.05 0.86
N ASN A 35 -22.96 -11.92 1.87
CA ASN A 35 -22.35 -11.67 3.17
C ASN A 35 -20.84 -11.47 3.09
N ALA A 36 -20.13 -12.24 2.29
CA ALA A 36 -18.69 -12.08 2.09
C ALA A 36 -18.33 -10.72 1.45
N ARG A 37 -19.13 -10.27 0.47
CA ARG A 37 -18.96 -8.96 -0.19
C ARG A 37 -19.30 -7.79 0.76
N VAL A 38 -20.37 -7.91 1.53
CA VAL A 38 -20.73 -6.92 2.56
C VAL A 38 -19.59 -6.81 3.58
N ALA A 39 -19.09 -7.93 4.09
CA ALA A 39 -17.97 -7.94 5.03
C ALA A 39 -16.70 -7.31 4.42
N ALA A 40 -16.46 -7.50 3.13
CA ALA A 40 -15.33 -6.87 2.44
C ALA A 40 -15.52 -5.35 2.29
N CYS A 41 -16.74 -4.90 1.99
CA CYS A 41 -17.07 -3.47 1.94
C CYS A 41 -16.97 -2.81 3.32
N LEU A 42 -17.46 -3.46 4.37
CA LEU A 42 -17.37 -2.97 5.75
C LEU A 42 -15.92 -2.84 6.21
N ARG A 43 -15.08 -3.83 5.93
CA ARG A 43 -13.63 -3.71 6.23
C ARG A 43 -12.97 -2.52 5.54
N ARG A 44 -13.40 -2.15 4.33
CA ARG A 44 -12.93 -0.92 3.67
C ARG A 44 -13.44 0.34 4.37
N LEU A 45 -14.66 0.30 4.91
CA LEU A 45 -15.24 1.42 5.69
C LEU A 45 -14.58 1.54 7.07
N ASP A 46 -14.24 0.44 7.73
CA ASP A 46 -13.48 0.45 8.98
C ASP A 46 -12.07 1.05 8.80
N LEU A 47 -11.51 0.96 7.59
CA LEU A 47 -10.29 1.68 7.22
C LEU A 47 -10.53 3.18 6.94
N ILE A 48 -11.79 3.61 6.81
CA ILE A 48 -12.19 4.99 6.53
C ILE A 48 -12.78 5.67 7.78
N GLN A 49 -13.11 4.92 8.85
CA GLN A 49 -13.80 5.46 10.02
C GLN A 49 -12.88 5.75 11.18
N LEU A 50 -12.99 7.00 11.56
CA LEU A 50 -12.60 7.79 12.72
C LEU A 50 -11.33 8.62 12.48
N PRO A 51 -11.27 9.84 13.04
CA PRO A 51 -10.02 10.53 13.23
C PRO A 51 -9.24 9.78 14.33
N THR A 52 -8.75 8.60 13.97
CA THR A 52 -7.61 8.04 14.67
C THR A 52 -6.53 9.09 14.49
N GLN A 53 -5.92 9.51 15.57
CA GLN A 53 -4.73 10.36 15.56
C GLN A 53 -3.88 9.90 14.39
N ASP A 54 -3.59 10.82 13.48
CA ASP A 54 -2.79 10.50 12.30
C ASP A 54 -1.55 9.73 12.75
N GLU A 55 -1.41 8.50 12.30
CA GLU A 55 -0.23 7.71 12.61
C GLU A 55 0.94 8.30 11.83
N ILE A 56 1.77 9.07 12.52
CA ILE A 56 2.94 9.71 11.93
C ILE A 56 4.18 8.96 12.38
N LEU A 57 4.85 8.33 11.44
CA LEU A 57 6.17 7.72 11.64
C LEU A 57 7.25 8.75 11.34
N ARG A 58 8.26 8.85 12.22
CA ARG A 58 9.36 9.80 12.08
C ARG A 58 10.70 9.11 12.15
N VAL A 59 11.60 9.47 11.23
CA VAL A 59 12.99 9.03 11.22
C VAL A 59 13.85 10.22 10.78
N ALA A 60 14.65 10.76 11.70
CA ALA A 60 15.39 12.00 11.48
C ALA A 60 14.46 13.13 11.00
N ASP A 61 14.67 13.68 9.81
CA ASP A 61 13.86 14.72 9.18
C ASP A 61 12.80 14.18 8.19
N LEU A 62 12.58 12.87 8.15
CA LEU A 62 11.54 12.21 7.40
C LEU A 62 10.28 12.02 8.26
N GLU A 63 9.16 12.50 7.80
CA GLU A 63 7.85 12.29 8.39
C GLU A 63 6.95 11.55 7.39
N VAL A 64 6.32 10.48 7.83
CA VAL A 64 5.41 9.66 7.03
C VAL A 64 4.08 9.57 7.76
N ASN A 65 3.05 10.19 7.22
CA ASN A 65 1.69 10.03 7.69
C ASN A 65 1.10 8.77 7.05
N VAL A 66 0.93 7.73 7.85
CA VAL A 66 0.44 6.42 7.37
C VAL A 66 -1.02 6.50 6.95
N THR A 67 -1.80 7.35 7.62
CA THR A 67 -3.24 7.53 7.35
C THR A 67 -3.48 8.26 6.03
N THR A 68 -2.85 9.42 5.85
CA THR A 68 -3.04 10.26 4.65
C THR A 68 -2.12 9.91 3.49
N LYS A 69 -1.13 9.04 3.72
CA LYS A 69 -0.06 8.67 2.76
C LYS A 69 0.83 9.85 2.35
N GLN A 70 0.84 10.90 3.15
CA GLN A 70 1.72 12.06 2.95
C GLN A 70 3.11 11.80 3.51
N ILE A 71 4.12 12.27 2.79
CA ILE A 71 5.52 12.12 3.14
C ILE A 71 6.19 13.48 3.04
N LEU A 72 6.90 13.85 4.09
CA LEU A 72 7.71 15.07 4.15
C LEU A 72 9.16 14.69 4.45
N ARG A 73 10.09 15.17 3.67
CA ARG A 73 11.53 15.07 3.91
C ARG A 73 12.11 16.46 4.11
N ALA A 74 12.61 16.75 5.31
CA ALA A 74 13.03 18.10 5.69
C ALA A 74 11.96 19.18 5.39
N GLY A 75 10.68 18.85 5.64
CA GLY A 75 9.54 19.74 5.36
C GLY A 75 9.11 19.81 3.90
N THR A 76 9.82 19.16 2.97
CA THR A 76 9.47 19.13 1.54
C THR A 76 8.63 17.90 1.22
N PRO A 77 7.47 18.05 0.55
CA PRO A 77 6.66 16.91 0.14
C PRO A 77 7.38 16.00 -0.85
N VAL A 78 7.27 14.69 -0.63
CA VAL A 78 7.83 13.65 -1.50
C VAL A 78 6.69 12.77 -2.00
N GLU A 79 6.60 12.61 -3.32
CA GLU A 79 5.61 11.74 -3.94
C GLU A 79 6.17 10.33 -4.16
N LEU A 80 5.49 9.36 -3.58
CA LEU A 80 5.78 7.94 -3.77
C LEU A 80 4.60 7.22 -4.42
N THR A 81 4.92 6.21 -5.21
CA THR A 81 3.92 5.25 -5.66
C THR A 81 3.46 4.36 -4.49
N ALA A 82 2.33 3.67 -4.63
CA ALA A 82 1.81 2.79 -3.58
C ALA A 82 2.82 1.72 -3.13
N ARG A 83 3.62 1.19 -4.06
CA ARG A 83 4.66 0.20 -3.77
C ARG A 83 5.87 0.80 -3.05
N GLU A 84 6.32 1.96 -3.49
CA GLU A 84 7.40 2.70 -2.81
C GLU A 84 6.98 3.09 -1.39
N PHE A 85 5.72 3.52 -1.21
CA PHE A 85 5.18 3.83 0.11
C PHE A 85 5.16 2.60 1.02
N ALA A 86 4.64 1.46 0.56
CA ALA A 86 4.59 0.23 1.34
C ALA A 86 5.99 -0.25 1.74
N LEU A 87 6.96 -0.13 0.84
CA LEU A 87 8.36 -0.46 1.12
C LEU A 87 8.95 0.49 2.17
N LEU A 88 8.73 1.80 2.04
CA LEU A 88 9.19 2.81 2.99
C LEU A 88 8.58 2.59 4.38
N GLU A 89 7.26 2.40 4.45
CA GLU A 89 6.56 2.13 5.70
C GLU A 89 7.12 0.90 6.41
N TYR A 90 7.35 -0.20 5.66
CA TYR A 90 7.91 -1.41 6.23
C TYR A 90 9.33 -1.20 6.77
N LEU A 91 10.18 -0.46 6.07
CA LEU A 91 11.53 -0.12 6.52
C LEU A 91 11.50 0.73 7.80
N ILE A 92 10.64 1.74 7.87
CA ILE A 92 10.53 2.62 9.04
C ILE A 92 10.05 1.83 10.26
N ARG A 93 9.05 0.95 10.10
CA ARG A 93 8.56 0.10 11.21
C ARG A 93 9.61 -0.89 11.72
N ASN A 94 10.62 -1.18 10.90
CA ASN A 94 11.76 -2.03 11.27
C ASN A 94 13.05 -1.24 11.48
N GLN A 95 12.95 0.05 11.79
CA GLN A 95 14.10 0.91 12.04
C GLN A 95 15.06 0.29 13.06
N GLY A 96 16.36 0.37 12.78
CA GLY A 96 17.42 -0.19 13.64
C GLY A 96 17.63 -1.70 13.48
N ARG A 97 16.88 -2.35 12.60
CA ARG A 97 17.04 -3.77 12.27
C ARG A 97 17.50 -3.94 10.83
N VAL A 98 18.24 -5.01 10.57
CA VAL A 98 18.53 -5.41 9.19
C VAL A 98 17.32 -6.20 8.67
N VAL A 99 16.80 -5.76 7.52
CA VAL A 99 15.68 -6.42 6.84
C VAL A 99 16.23 -7.09 5.59
N SER A 100 16.01 -8.40 5.45
CA SER A 100 16.49 -9.14 4.29
C SER A 100 15.71 -8.80 3.02
N LYS A 101 16.32 -9.02 1.84
CA LYS A 101 15.60 -8.88 0.57
C LYS A 101 14.40 -9.81 0.47
N LEU A 102 14.51 -11.01 1.05
CA LEU A 102 13.42 -11.98 1.05
C LEU A 102 12.24 -11.48 1.88
N ASP A 103 12.49 -10.95 3.08
CA ASP A 103 11.44 -10.36 3.92
C ASP A 103 10.73 -9.20 3.21
N LEU A 104 11.49 -8.34 2.53
CA LEU A 104 10.92 -7.24 1.76
C LEU A 104 10.06 -7.74 0.60
N ALA A 105 10.54 -8.76 -0.12
CA ALA A 105 9.80 -9.34 -1.24
C ALA A 105 8.48 -9.96 -0.78
N GLU A 106 8.50 -10.76 0.28
CA GLU A 106 7.31 -11.42 0.81
C GLU A 106 6.27 -10.42 1.37
N ARG A 107 6.72 -9.39 2.10
CA ARG A 107 5.83 -8.44 2.76
C ARG A 107 5.25 -7.38 1.82
N VAL A 108 6.03 -6.91 0.85
CA VAL A 108 5.61 -5.81 -0.04
C VAL A 108 5.00 -6.33 -1.35
N TRP A 109 5.43 -7.49 -1.86
CA TRP A 109 4.98 -8.03 -3.15
C TRP A 109 4.09 -9.25 -3.06
N SER A 110 3.91 -9.88 -1.89
CA SER A 110 3.15 -11.12 -1.67
C SER A 110 3.86 -12.41 -2.16
N HIS A 111 3.33 -13.56 -1.76
CA HIS A 111 3.94 -14.88 -1.91
C HIS A 111 4.15 -15.40 -3.35
N ASN A 112 3.62 -14.74 -4.37
CA ASN A 112 3.75 -15.15 -5.78
C ASN A 112 4.88 -14.42 -6.51
N PHE A 113 5.82 -13.86 -5.76
CA PHE A 113 6.91 -13.12 -6.37
C PHE A 113 8.06 -14.06 -6.74
N ASP A 114 8.46 -14.03 -8.01
CA ASP A 114 9.65 -14.75 -8.47
C ASP A 114 10.90 -14.09 -7.85
N THR A 115 11.52 -14.80 -6.90
CA THR A 115 12.69 -14.34 -6.16
C THR A 115 13.93 -14.15 -7.05
N GLY A 116 13.86 -14.51 -8.32
CA GLY A 116 14.93 -14.32 -9.32
C GLY A 116 15.08 -12.90 -9.83
N THR A 117 14.16 -11.99 -9.52
CA THR A 117 14.19 -10.61 -10.00
C THR A 117 14.79 -9.66 -8.96
N ASN A 118 15.67 -8.75 -9.39
CA ASN A 118 16.25 -7.70 -8.54
C ASN A 118 15.27 -6.55 -8.23
N VAL A 119 13.98 -6.84 -8.19
CA VAL A 119 12.91 -5.85 -8.02
C VAL A 119 13.07 -5.06 -6.71
N VAL A 120 13.37 -5.75 -5.61
CA VAL A 120 13.59 -5.08 -4.32
C VAL A 120 14.70 -4.03 -4.45
N GLU A 121 15.81 -4.38 -5.10
CA GLU A 121 16.93 -3.45 -5.31
C GLU A 121 16.53 -2.25 -6.19
N VAL A 122 15.73 -2.49 -7.22
CA VAL A 122 15.21 -1.42 -8.09
C VAL A 122 14.36 -0.43 -7.29
N TYR A 123 13.44 -0.93 -6.47
CA TYR A 123 12.58 -0.06 -5.65
C TYR A 123 13.34 0.63 -4.52
N ILE A 124 14.32 -0.01 -3.90
CA ILE A 124 15.24 0.64 -2.96
C ILE A 124 15.98 1.80 -3.64
N ASN A 125 16.45 1.60 -4.88
CA ASN A 125 17.10 2.66 -5.64
C ASN A 125 16.13 3.81 -5.99
N TYR A 126 14.86 3.51 -6.30
CA TYR A 126 13.84 4.55 -6.50
C TYR A 126 13.58 5.35 -5.23
N LEU A 127 13.43 4.68 -4.09
CA LEU A 127 13.30 5.35 -2.80
C LEU A 127 14.51 6.24 -2.49
N ARG A 128 15.73 5.72 -2.63
CA ARG A 128 16.95 6.51 -2.40
C ARG A 128 17.01 7.77 -3.28
N LYS A 129 16.59 7.67 -4.52
CA LYS A 129 16.54 8.85 -5.41
C LYS A 129 15.58 9.92 -4.90
N LYS A 130 14.48 9.53 -4.25
CA LYS A 130 13.44 10.45 -3.80
C LYS A 130 13.66 10.98 -2.40
N ILE A 131 14.18 10.16 -1.46
CA ILE A 131 14.28 10.53 -0.05
C ILE A 131 15.71 10.72 0.46
N ASP A 132 16.72 10.25 -0.27
CA ASP A 132 18.12 10.31 0.18
C ASP A 132 19.02 11.16 -0.72
N ARG A 133 18.77 11.20 -2.04
CA ARG A 133 19.72 11.75 -3.02
C ARG A 133 20.15 13.17 -2.72
N ASP A 134 19.19 14.04 -2.45
CA ASP A 134 19.40 15.48 -2.30
C ASP A 134 19.57 15.91 -0.82
N PHE A 135 19.75 14.94 0.08
CA PHE A 135 19.87 15.17 1.52
C PHE A 135 21.22 14.65 2.04
N GLU A 136 21.81 15.37 2.99
CA GLU A 136 23.08 14.99 3.61
C GLU A 136 22.97 13.69 4.39
N THR A 137 21.92 13.57 5.20
CA THR A 137 21.67 12.38 6.00
C THR A 137 20.98 11.32 5.17
N LYS A 138 21.68 10.22 4.88
CA LYS A 138 21.10 9.06 4.21
C LYS A 138 20.33 8.21 5.23
N LEU A 139 19.13 7.77 4.88
CA LEU A 139 18.28 6.99 5.77
C LEU A 139 18.27 5.50 5.41
N ILE A 140 18.44 5.17 4.12
CA ILE A 140 18.46 3.79 3.64
C ILE A 140 19.88 3.30 3.45
N HIS A 141 20.29 2.37 4.31
CA HIS A 141 21.62 1.76 4.29
C HIS A 141 21.54 0.33 3.78
N THR A 142 22.64 -0.15 3.17
CA THR A 142 22.78 -1.56 2.79
C THR A 142 23.84 -2.21 3.66
N ARG A 143 23.52 -3.40 4.17
CA ARG A 143 24.50 -4.30 4.82
C ARG A 143 24.82 -5.43 3.83
N PRO A 144 26.01 -5.42 3.20
CA PRO A 144 26.36 -6.44 2.21
C PRO A 144 26.20 -7.86 2.75
N GLY A 145 25.47 -8.70 2.01
CA GLY A 145 25.20 -10.09 2.40
C GLY A 145 24.09 -10.29 3.44
N LEU A 146 23.52 -9.22 4.00
CA LEU A 146 22.48 -9.32 5.03
C LEU A 146 21.17 -8.62 4.64
N GLY A 147 21.27 -7.43 4.01
CA GLY A 147 20.07 -6.65 3.65
C GLY A 147 20.36 -5.19 3.31
#